data_e198e3b6fef5403eb5a190f10b01789f
#
_entry.id   e198e3b6fef5403eb5a190f10b01789f
#
_cell.length_a   1.000
_cell.length_b   1.000
_cell.length_c   1.000
_cell.angle_alpha   90.00
_cell.angle_beta   90.00
_cell.angle_gamma   90.00
#
_symmetry.space_group_name_H-M   'P 1'
#
loop_
_entity.id
_entity.type
_entity.pdbx_description
1 polymer ?
#
loop_
_entity_poly.entity_id
_entity_poly.type
_entity_poly.pdbx_seq_one_letter_code
_entity_poly.pdbx_strand_id
1 'polypeptide(L)'
;KVDSILFSDLDVYESFEKSYLADLSKEARKLGIVIQAGTGGICPTSKSFKLKHGSAVDHLKLLIRVAKHIGSNVARCYLGSMKDRLSKGGIQQHVNQTVQVLKKVKKDALDAGVTIAVENHAGDLHSRELIELIERAGTEYVGATIDSGNATWTLENPLDTLRNLAPYAVSSGIRDSMVWQSERGVKVQWTAMGEGCTDLKAFTSEWQRLCPKLPMQLETISGFAKEFPFLDEDFWTPYSNVSARDFSRFL
;
A
#
# COMPACT_ATOMS: atom_id res chain seq x y z
N LYS A 1 0.95 -13.52 -20.78
CA LYS A 1 0.68 -14.46 -19.69
C LYS A 1 0.69 -13.67 -18.40
N VAL A 2 -0.32 -13.87 -17.55
CA VAL A 2 -0.38 -13.30 -16.20
C VAL A 2 0.10 -14.39 -15.23
N ASP A 3 1.05 -14.07 -14.35
CA ASP A 3 1.63 -15.02 -13.39
C ASP A 3 1.18 -14.74 -11.94
N SER A 4 0.63 -13.55 -11.67
CA SER A 4 0.14 -13.15 -10.35
C SER A 4 -1.06 -12.23 -10.46
N ILE A 5 -1.96 -12.30 -9.47
CA ILE A 5 -3.10 -11.40 -9.32
C ILE A 5 -3.28 -11.03 -7.85
N LEU A 6 -3.51 -9.75 -7.58
CA LEU A 6 -3.90 -9.25 -6.26
C LEU A 6 -5.41 -9.00 -6.24
N PHE A 7 -6.14 -9.70 -5.38
CA PHE A 7 -7.50 -9.34 -5.04
C PHE A 7 -7.46 -8.24 -3.98
N SER A 8 -7.64 -7.01 -4.41
CA SER A 8 -7.37 -5.80 -3.60
C SER A 8 -8.38 -5.53 -2.49
N ASP A 9 -9.53 -6.22 -2.48
CA ASP A 9 -10.54 -6.08 -1.44
C ASP A 9 -11.18 -7.45 -1.11
N LEU A 10 -11.67 -7.60 0.14
CA LEU A 10 -12.43 -8.77 0.58
C LEU A 10 -13.78 -8.89 -0.13
N ASP A 11 -14.32 -7.80 -0.65
CA ASP A 11 -15.60 -7.75 -1.33
C ASP A 11 -15.61 -8.46 -2.71
N VAL A 12 -14.44 -8.83 -3.24
CA VAL A 12 -14.34 -9.57 -4.51
C VAL A 12 -14.62 -11.07 -4.33
N TYR A 13 -14.59 -11.57 -3.10
CA TYR A 13 -14.87 -12.99 -2.83
C TYR A 13 -16.37 -13.22 -2.66
N GLU A 14 -16.93 -14.18 -3.38
CA GLU A 14 -18.34 -14.57 -3.25
C GLU A 14 -18.62 -15.23 -1.89
N SER A 15 -17.61 -15.90 -1.31
CA SER A 15 -17.70 -16.56 -0.02
C SER A 15 -16.37 -16.64 0.70
N PHE A 16 -16.39 -16.65 2.03
CA PHE A 16 -15.22 -16.89 2.87
C PHE A 16 -15.16 -18.32 3.41
N GLU A 17 -16.03 -19.21 2.90
CA GLU A 17 -16.02 -20.63 3.27
C GLU A 17 -14.74 -21.31 2.76
N LYS A 18 -14.20 -22.21 3.60
CA LYS A 18 -12.93 -22.88 3.31
C LYS A 18 -12.97 -23.66 1.99
N SER A 19 -14.09 -24.32 1.68
CA SER A 19 -14.27 -25.07 0.43
C SER A 19 -14.16 -24.17 -0.80
N TYR A 20 -14.89 -23.05 -0.81
CA TYR A 20 -14.84 -22.04 -1.89
C TYR A 20 -13.42 -21.50 -2.11
N LEU A 21 -12.75 -21.07 -1.02
CA LEU A 21 -11.40 -20.54 -1.10
C LEU A 21 -10.36 -21.58 -1.57
N ALA A 22 -10.54 -22.84 -1.18
CA ALA A 22 -9.70 -23.94 -1.63
C ALA A 22 -9.91 -24.24 -3.13
N ASP A 23 -11.14 -24.20 -3.62
CA ASP A 23 -11.45 -24.38 -5.05
C ASP A 23 -10.88 -23.24 -5.89
N LEU A 24 -11.01 -21.99 -5.44
CA LEU A 24 -10.38 -20.82 -6.08
C LEU A 24 -8.84 -20.98 -6.16
N SER A 25 -8.22 -21.41 -5.06
CA SER A 25 -6.77 -21.71 -5.03
C SER A 25 -6.38 -22.80 -6.01
N LYS A 26 -7.20 -23.85 -6.14
CA LYS A 26 -6.97 -24.96 -7.07
C LYS A 26 -7.05 -24.50 -8.52
N GLU A 27 -8.04 -23.70 -8.87
CA GLU A 27 -8.17 -23.12 -10.23
C GLU A 27 -6.99 -22.23 -10.58
N ALA A 28 -6.59 -21.33 -9.67
CA ALA A 28 -5.42 -20.48 -9.89
C ALA A 28 -4.15 -21.31 -10.16
N ARG A 29 -3.91 -22.36 -9.36
CA ARG A 29 -2.76 -23.27 -9.58
C ARG A 29 -2.79 -23.97 -10.92
N LYS A 30 -3.97 -24.41 -11.41
CA LYS A 30 -4.09 -25.01 -12.75
C LYS A 30 -3.69 -24.03 -13.86
N LEU A 31 -3.98 -22.75 -13.65
CA LEU A 31 -3.64 -21.69 -14.58
C LEU A 31 -2.18 -21.18 -14.42
N GLY A 32 -1.47 -21.66 -13.40
CA GLY A 32 -0.13 -21.18 -13.05
C GLY A 32 -0.13 -19.74 -12.52
N ILE A 33 -1.22 -19.33 -11.85
CA ILE A 33 -1.39 -17.98 -11.28
C ILE A 33 -1.22 -18.03 -9.76
N VAL A 34 -0.43 -17.11 -9.22
CA VAL A 34 -0.35 -16.84 -7.78
C VAL A 34 -1.39 -15.80 -7.42
N ILE A 35 -2.25 -16.10 -6.43
CA ILE A 35 -3.20 -15.11 -5.89
C ILE A 35 -2.61 -14.50 -4.63
N GLN A 36 -2.69 -13.17 -4.51
CA GLN A 36 -2.48 -12.45 -3.26
C GLN A 36 -3.81 -11.91 -2.74
N ALA A 37 -4.03 -11.98 -1.43
CA ALA A 37 -5.21 -11.46 -0.78
C ALA A 37 -5.01 -10.01 -0.36
N GLY A 38 -6.04 -9.18 -0.51
CA GLY A 38 -6.01 -7.78 -0.09
C GLY A 38 -7.31 -7.32 0.56
N THR A 39 -7.21 -6.17 1.21
CA THR A 39 -8.32 -5.42 1.78
C THR A 39 -8.04 -3.91 1.77
N GLY A 40 -9.03 -3.13 2.19
CA GLY A 40 -8.94 -1.68 2.35
C GLY A 40 -8.16 -1.22 3.58
N GLY A 41 -8.45 0.02 4.01
CA GLY A 41 -7.81 0.64 5.18
C GLY A 41 -8.08 -0.09 6.48
N ILE A 42 -7.06 -0.15 7.36
CA ILE A 42 -7.10 -0.89 8.63
C ILE A 42 -6.94 0.02 9.87
N CYS A 43 -6.82 1.33 9.69
CA CYS A 43 -6.74 2.25 10.83
C CYS A 43 -8.14 2.50 11.42
N PRO A 44 -8.44 2.10 12.67
CA PRO A 44 -9.78 2.25 13.25
C PRO A 44 -10.19 3.70 13.49
N THR A 45 -9.26 4.63 13.48
CA THR A 45 -9.52 6.07 13.65
C THR A 45 -9.57 6.83 12.32
N SER A 46 -9.27 6.17 11.19
CA SER A 46 -9.44 6.76 9.87
C SER A 46 -10.93 6.91 9.52
N LYS A 47 -11.28 8.06 8.94
CA LYS A 47 -12.64 8.27 8.40
C LYS A 47 -12.98 7.37 7.21
N SER A 48 -11.97 6.78 6.56
CA SER A 48 -12.14 5.85 5.46
C SER A 48 -12.33 4.39 5.92
N PHE A 49 -12.12 4.09 7.21
CA PHE A 49 -12.30 2.75 7.75
C PHE A 49 -13.76 2.31 7.69
N LYS A 50 -14.00 1.10 7.19
CA LYS A 50 -15.35 0.53 7.07
C LYS A 50 -15.51 -0.64 8.03
N LEU A 51 -16.57 -0.60 8.86
CA LEU A 51 -16.89 -1.65 9.85
C LEU A 51 -17.55 -2.90 9.24
N LYS A 52 -17.60 -3.03 7.92
CA LYS A 52 -18.31 -4.12 7.21
C LYS A 52 -17.93 -5.53 7.70
N HIS A 53 -16.67 -5.73 8.05
CA HIS A 53 -16.14 -7.01 8.53
C HIS A 53 -15.74 -6.95 10.02
N GLY A 54 -16.42 -6.09 10.82
CA GLY A 54 -16.16 -5.93 12.23
C GLY A 54 -15.07 -4.88 12.53
N SER A 55 -14.39 -5.02 13.66
CA SER A 55 -13.28 -4.14 14.03
C SER A 55 -12.09 -4.32 13.08
N ALA A 56 -11.13 -3.39 13.10
CA ALA A 56 -9.89 -3.52 12.31
C ALA A 56 -9.11 -4.82 12.61
N VAL A 57 -9.20 -5.32 13.84
CA VAL A 57 -8.62 -6.61 14.23
C VAL A 57 -9.39 -7.77 13.59
N ASP A 58 -10.72 -7.76 13.64
CA ASP A 58 -11.56 -8.80 13.01
C ASP A 58 -11.37 -8.81 11.50
N HIS A 59 -11.26 -7.64 10.90
CA HIS A 59 -11.00 -7.45 9.47
C HIS A 59 -9.66 -8.09 9.06
N LEU A 60 -8.58 -7.82 9.79
CA LEU A 60 -7.28 -8.44 9.52
C LEU A 60 -7.27 -9.96 9.79
N LYS A 61 -7.95 -10.43 10.83
CA LYS A 61 -8.10 -11.88 11.09
C LYS A 61 -8.83 -12.58 9.95
N LEU A 62 -9.88 -11.96 9.42
CA LEU A 62 -10.58 -12.47 8.24
C LEU A 62 -9.65 -12.51 7.03
N LEU A 63 -8.92 -11.43 6.74
CA LEU A 63 -7.98 -11.35 5.63
C LEU A 63 -6.87 -12.42 5.74
N ILE A 64 -6.26 -12.59 6.91
CA ILE A 64 -5.23 -13.63 7.16
C ILE A 64 -5.80 -15.03 6.91
N ARG A 65 -7.04 -15.30 7.36
CA ARG A 65 -7.73 -16.56 7.12
C ARG A 65 -7.97 -16.81 5.63
N VAL A 66 -8.44 -15.79 4.91
CA VAL A 66 -8.64 -15.85 3.46
C VAL A 66 -7.32 -16.11 2.76
N ALA A 67 -6.27 -15.33 3.05
CA ALA A 67 -4.93 -15.51 2.49
C ALA A 67 -4.44 -16.95 2.68
N LYS A 68 -4.51 -17.48 3.90
CA LYS A 68 -4.13 -18.87 4.20
C LYS A 68 -4.88 -19.89 3.33
N HIS A 69 -6.20 -19.73 3.16
CA HIS A 69 -7.02 -20.72 2.45
C HIS A 69 -6.87 -20.64 0.93
N ILE A 70 -6.57 -19.47 0.35
CA ILE A 70 -6.23 -19.36 -1.08
C ILE A 70 -4.77 -19.68 -1.38
N GLY A 71 -3.95 -19.95 -0.35
CA GLY A 71 -2.52 -20.24 -0.51
C GLY A 71 -1.65 -19.01 -0.74
N SER A 72 -2.12 -17.81 -0.35
CA SER A 72 -1.34 -16.59 -0.35
C SER A 72 -0.50 -16.51 0.92
N ASN A 73 0.77 -16.14 0.78
CA ASN A 73 1.63 -15.75 1.90
C ASN A 73 1.61 -14.24 2.17
N VAL A 74 0.77 -13.49 1.44
CA VAL A 74 0.63 -12.03 1.55
C VAL A 74 -0.82 -11.67 1.85
N ALA A 75 -1.01 -10.76 2.80
CA ALA A 75 -2.27 -10.11 3.15
C ALA A 75 -2.09 -8.59 3.00
N ARG A 76 -2.42 -8.03 1.82
CA ARG A 76 -2.26 -6.60 1.52
C ARG A 76 -3.35 -5.77 2.20
N CYS A 77 -2.95 -4.65 2.77
CA CYS A 77 -3.83 -3.61 3.31
C CYS A 77 -3.14 -2.25 3.22
N TYR A 78 -3.81 -1.18 3.67
CA TYR A 78 -3.20 0.14 3.82
C TYR A 78 -3.67 0.81 5.11
N LEU A 79 -3.09 1.95 5.49
CA LEU A 79 -3.50 2.64 6.72
C LEU A 79 -4.89 3.26 6.55
N GLY A 80 -5.05 4.19 5.62
CA GLY A 80 -6.29 4.96 5.49
C GLY A 80 -6.32 5.86 4.25
N SER A 81 -6.21 7.16 4.44
CA SER A 81 -6.26 8.13 3.35
C SER A 81 -5.48 9.42 3.67
N MET A 82 -5.21 10.21 2.65
CA MET A 82 -4.61 11.56 2.79
C MET A 82 -5.35 12.44 3.83
N LYS A 83 -6.68 12.27 3.98
CA LYS A 83 -7.47 13.06 4.94
C LYS A 83 -7.04 12.82 6.40
N ASP A 84 -6.42 11.69 6.67
CA ASP A 84 -5.96 11.33 8.01
C ASP A 84 -4.80 12.21 8.46
N ARG A 85 -3.96 12.69 7.50
CA ARG A 85 -2.92 13.70 7.77
C ARG A 85 -3.47 15.01 8.32
N LEU A 86 -4.67 15.40 7.87
CA LEU A 86 -5.34 16.64 8.26
C LEU A 86 -6.18 16.51 9.53
N SER A 87 -6.24 15.31 10.13
CA SER A 87 -7.00 15.07 11.34
C SER A 87 -6.25 15.57 12.59
N LYS A 88 -7.00 15.71 13.70
CA LYS A 88 -6.39 16.06 14.99
C LYS A 88 -5.36 14.99 15.39
N GLY A 89 -4.13 15.41 15.65
CA GLY A 89 -2.99 14.53 15.96
C GLY A 89 -2.24 14.02 14.73
N GLY A 90 -2.69 14.39 13.52
CA GLY A 90 -2.01 14.11 12.27
C GLY A 90 -1.82 12.61 11.98
N ILE A 91 -1.01 12.33 10.98
CA ILE A 91 -0.77 10.94 10.54
C ILE A 91 -0.15 10.06 11.64
N GLN A 92 0.65 10.64 12.53
CA GLN A 92 1.32 9.90 13.59
C GLN A 92 0.35 9.24 14.57
N GLN A 93 -0.80 9.87 14.86
CA GLN A 93 -1.84 9.26 15.68
C GLN A 93 -2.40 8.01 14.98
N HIS A 94 -2.65 8.07 13.68
CA HIS A 94 -3.15 6.95 12.89
C HIS A 94 -2.11 5.82 12.78
N VAL A 95 -0.83 6.14 12.61
CA VAL A 95 0.28 5.17 12.69
C VAL A 95 0.26 4.44 14.04
N ASN A 96 0.15 5.18 15.16
CA ASN A 96 0.09 4.59 16.49
C ASN A 96 -1.07 3.59 16.63
N GLN A 97 -2.26 3.94 16.17
CA GLN A 97 -3.45 3.08 16.22
C GLN A 97 -3.29 1.85 15.31
N THR A 98 -2.74 2.03 14.11
CA THR A 98 -2.51 0.93 13.16
C THR A 98 -1.49 -0.06 13.71
N VAL A 99 -0.40 0.41 14.32
CA VAL A 99 0.57 -0.46 15.01
C VAL A 99 -0.09 -1.30 16.11
N GLN A 100 -1.01 -0.72 16.91
CA GLN A 100 -1.74 -1.49 17.92
C GLN A 100 -2.65 -2.57 17.32
N VAL A 101 -3.29 -2.28 16.19
CA VAL A 101 -4.12 -3.27 15.46
C VAL A 101 -3.24 -4.40 14.95
N LEU A 102 -2.13 -4.10 14.28
CA LEU A 102 -1.19 -5.08 13.76
C LEU A 102 -0.65 -5.99 14.86
N LYS A 103 -0.24 -5.43 16.00
CA LYS A 103 0.25 -6.22 17.15
C LYS A 103 -0.77 -7.22 17.69
N LYS A 104 -2.07 -6.90 17.64
CA LYS A 104 -3.13 -7.79 18.11
C LYS A 104 -3.33 -9.02 17.22
N VAL A 105 -2.92 -8.99 15.96
CA VAL A 105 -3.04 -10.09 15.01
C VAL A 105 -1.71 -10.79 14.71
N LYS A 106 -0.62 -10.43 15.41
CA LYS A 106 0.72 -10.99 15.22
C LYS A 106 0.71 -12.52 15.25
N LYS A 107 0.09 -13.09 16.28
CA LYS A 107 0.02 -14.55 16.42
C LYS A 107 -0.74 -15.20 15.28
N ASP A 108 -1.88 -14.62 14.86
CA ASP A 108 -2.69 -15.13 13.76
C ASP A 108 -1.89 -15.13 12.44
N ALA A 109 -1.13 -14.07 12.16
CA ALA A 109 -0.29 -13.94 10.97
C ALA A 109 0.85 -14.98 10.95
N LEU A 110 1.59 -15.09 12.06
CA LEU A 110 2.70 -16.05 12.18
C LEU A 110 2.21 -17.51 12.09
N ASP A 111 1.13 -17.87 12.79
CA ASP A 111 0.55 -19.23 12.74
C ASP A 111 0.00 -19.59 11.34
N ALA A 112 -0.39 -18.58 10.58
CA ALA A 112 -0.85 -18.76 9.21
C ALA A 112 0.28 -18.79 8.17
N GLY A 113 1.48 -18.35 8.53
CA GLY A 113 2.59 -18.14 7.57
C GLY A 113 2.29 -17.01 6.58
N VAL A 114 1.56 -15.97 7.02
CA VAL A 114 1.10 -14.85 6.19
C VAL A 114 1.77 -13.56 6.65
N THR A 115 2.39 -12.84 5.73
CA THR A 115 2.92 -11.49 5.98
C THR A 115 1.86 -10.44 5.66
N ILE A 116 1.61 -9.53 6.60
CA ILE A 116 0.72 -8.38 6.38
C ILE A 116 1.49 -7.32 5.62
N ALA A 117 1.10 -7.05 4.39
CA ALA A 117 1.75 -6.10 3.50
C ALA A 117 1.01 -4.75 3.55
N VAL A 118 1.57 -3.78 4.25
CA VAL A 118 1.01 -2.43 4.31
C VAL A 118 1.49 -1.63 3.12
N GLU A 119 0.57 -1.02 2.38
CA GLU A 119 0.88 -0.24 1.19
C GLU A 119 1.07 1.24 1.51
N ASN A 120 1.99 1.91 0.80
CA ASN A 120 2.06 3.36 0.69
C ASN A 120 0.89 3.82 -0.21
N HIS A 121 -0.28 4.12 0.40
CA HIS A 121 -1.54 4.29 -0.31
C HIS A 121 -1.99 5.75 -0.37
N ALA A 122 -2.34 6.23 -1.58
CA ALA A 122 -3.10 7.46 -1.86
C ALA A 122 -2.84 8.66 -0.90
N GLY A 123 -1.59 8.93 -0.57
CA GLY A 123 -1.21 10.06 0.27
C GLY A 123 -1.37 9.83 1.77
N ASP A 124 -1.65 8.59 2.23
CA ASP A 124 -1.70 8.29 3.66
C ASP A 124 -0.30 8.28 4.31
N LEU A 125 0.62 7.45 3.82
CA LEU A 125 1.97 7.30 4.39
C LEU A 125 3.08 7.66 3.39
N HIS A 126 3.99 8.53 3.82
CA HIS A 126 5.31 8.67 3.23
C HIS A 126 6.13 7.39 3.49
N SER A 127 7.08 7.04 2.61
CA SER A 127 7.86 5.80 2.75
C SER A 127 8.52 5.66 4.13
N ARG A 128 9.04 6.73 4.71
CA ARG A 128 9.67 6.72 6.04
C ARG A 128 8.67 6.47 7.16
N GLU A 129 7.44 7.00 7.03
CA GLU A 129 6.36 6.75 8.01
C GLU A 129 5.88 5.30 7.93
N LEU A 130 5.85 4.72 6.72
CA LEU A 130 5.55 3.31 6.53
C LEU A 130 6.65 2.41 7.12
N ILE A 131 7.93 2.75 6.94
CA ILE A 131 9.05 2.03 7.58
C ILE A 131 8.89 2.05 9.09
N GLU A 132 8.66 3.24 9.70
CA GLU A 132 8.41 3.37 11.13
C GLU A 132 7.26 2.48 11.61
N LEU A 133 6.14 2.46 10.86
CA LEU A 133 4.99 1.62 11.16
C LEU A 133 5.38 0.13 11.16
N ILE A 134 6.08 -0.34 10.12
CA ILE A 134 6.51 -1.74 9.96
C ILE A 134 7.44 -2.15 11.10
N GLU A 135 8.48 -1.36 11.37
CA GLU A 135 9.47 -1.66 12.41
C GLU A 135 8.83 -1.70 13.80
N ARG A 136 7.91 -0.79 14.09
CA ARG A 136 7.20 -0.75 15.39
C ARG A 136 6.17 -1.87 15.54
N ALA A 137 5.60 -2.34 14.44
CA ALA A 137 4.69 -3.49 14.46
C ALA A 137 5.47 -4.81 14.62
N GLY A 138 6.53 -5.00 13.82
CA GLY A 138 7.41 -6.16 13.81
C GLY A 138 7.65 -6.69 12.40
N THR A 139 8.89 -6.62 11.94
CA THR A 139 9.30 -6.97 10.57
C THR A 139 9.18 -8.46 10.25
N GLU A 140 9.01 -9.31 11.27
CA GLU A 140 8.87 -10.75 11.11
C GLU A 140 7.50 -11.19 10.56
N TYR A 141 6.50 -10.28 10.55
CA TYR A 141 5.15 -10.56 10.03
C TYR A 141 4.49 -9.36 9.33
N VAL A 142 5.15 -8.19 9.33
CA VAL A 142 4.68 -6.99 8.61
C VAL A 142 5.73 -6.57 7.60
N GLY A 143 5.31 -6.30 6.37
CA GLY A 143 6.13 -5.79 5.29
C GLY A 143 5.40 -4.72 4.48
N ALA A 144 5.99 -4.34 3.35
CA ALA A 144 5.47 -3.31 2.47
C ALA A 144 4.88 -3.89 1.18
N THR A 145 3.76 -3.33 0.73
CA THR A 145 3.38 -3.31 -0.69
C THR A 145 3.84 -1.98 -1.27
N ILE A 146 4.64 -2.02 -2.33
CA ILE A 146 5.16 -0.81 -2.98
C ILE A 146 4.27 -0.42 -4.14
N ASP A 147 3.64 0.76 -4.05
CA ASP A 147 2.93 1.41 -5.15
C ASP A 147 3.73 2.62 -5.64
N SER A 148 4.19 2.55 -6.89
CA SER A 148 5.01 3.61 -7.52
C SER A 148 4.21 4.89 -7.76
N GLY A 149 2.93 4.79 -8.14
CA GLY A 149 2.10 5.94 -8.40
C GLY A 149 1.67 6.68 -7.14
N ASN A 150 1.56 5.97 -6.01
CA ASN A 150 1.20 6.58 -4.74
C ASN A 150 2.33 7.41 -4.11
N ALA A 151 3.59 7.20 -4.52
CA ALA A 151 4.72 7.99 -4.04
C ALA A 151 4.51 9.50 -4.26
N THR A 152 4.03 9.87 -5.44
CA THR A 152 3.79 11.28 -5.79
C THR A 152 2.70 11.95 -4.94
N TRP A 153 1.79 11.16 -4.34
CA TRP A 153 0.73 11.65 -3.46
C TRP A 153 1.22 12.00 -2.05
N THR A 154 2.47 11.68 -1.74
CA THR A 154 3.18 12.09 -0.52
C THR A 154 4.39 12.97 -0.82
N LEU A 155 4.47 13.53 -2.05
CA LEU A 155 5.58 14.37 -2.50
C LEU A 155 6.93 13.62 -2.51
N GLU A 156 6.88 12.33 -2.86
CA GLU A 156 8.07 11.50 -3.01
C GLU A 156 8.37 11.18 -4.47
N ASN A 157 9.66 11.04 -4.77
CA ASN A 157 10.10 10.45 -6.02
C ASN A 157 9.88 8.91 -5.97
N PRO A 158 9.24 8.30 -7.00
CA PRO A 158 8.95 6.86 -7.01
C PRO A 158 10.19 5.95 -6.85
N LEU A 159 11.34 6.35 -7.41
CA LEU A 159 12.59 5.58 -7.26
C LEU A 159 13.15 5.65 -5.83
N ASP A 160 13.00 6.78 -5.16
CA ASP A 160 13.45 6.91 -3.78
C ASP A 160 12.51 6.14 -2.84
N THR A 161 11.19 6.16 -3.10
CA THR A 161 10.22 5.31 -2.40
C THR A 161 10.56 3.82 -2.56
N LEU A 162 10.86 3.37 -3.79
CA LEU A 162 11.29 2.00 -4.04
C LEU A 162 12.54 1.65 -3.21
N ARG A 163 13.57 2.48 -3.24
CA ARG A 163 14.84 2.24 -2.50
C ARG A 163 14.63 2.18 -1.00
N ASN A 164 13.79 3.06 -0.46
CA ASN A 164 13.48 3.10 0.95
C ASN A 164 12.72 1.83 1.40
N LEU A 165 11.70 1.41 0.63
CA LEU A 165 10.80 0.32 1.00
C LEU A 165 11.29 -1.07 0.59
N ALA A 166 12.22 -1.18 -0.36
CA ALA A 166 12.69 -2.47 -0.88
C ALA A 166 13.16 -3.46 0.20
N PRO A 167 13.84 -3.05 1.29
CA PRO A 167 14.22 -3.97 2.38
C PRO A 167 13.02 -4.63 3.09
N TYR A 168 11.84 -4.01 2.99
CA TYR A 168 10.59 -4.47 3.63
C TYR A 168 9.58 -5.00 2.61
N ALA A 169 9.90 -4.98 1.32
CA ALA A 169 8.96 -5.31 0.25
C ALA A 169 8.56 -6.78 0.28
N VAL A 170 7.25 -7.04 0.20
CA VAL A 170 6.67 -8.39 0.07
C VAL A 170 5.62 -8.46 -1.04
N SER A 171 5.18 -7.32 -1.55
CA SER A 171 4.22 -7.20 -2.65
C SER A 171 4.41 -5.88 -3.42
N SER A 172 3.68 -5.73 -4.52
CA SER A 172 3.63 -4.50 -5.31
C SER A 172 2.22 -4.19 -5.81
N GLY A 173 1.96 -2.90 -6.09
CA GLY A 173 0.82 -2.39 -6.83
C GLY A 173 1.33 -1.27 -7.73
N ILE A 174 1.93 -1.64 -8.87
CA ILE A 174 2.67 -0.68 -9.70
C ILE A 174 1.72 0.07 -10.63
N ARG A 175 1.77 1.39 -10.59
CA ARG A 175 1.12 2.29 -11.55
C ARG A 175 1.97 3.52 -11.79
N ASP A 176 1.60 4.32 -12.77
CA ASP A 176 2.26 5.58 -13.07
C ASP A 176 1.44 6.76 -12.56
N SER A 177 2.07 7.90 -12.40
CA SER A 177 1.43 9.16 -12.04
C SER A 177 1.99 10.30 -12.89
N MET A 178 1.10 11.14 -13.36
CA MET A 178 1.44 12.39 -13.98
C MET A 178 1.45 13.51 -12.94
N VAL A 179 2.47 14.34 -13.01
CA VAL A 179 2.62 15.54 -12.17
C VAL A 179 2.81 16.74 -13.10
N TRP A 180 2.01 17.79 -12.91
CA TRP A 180 2.14 19.03 -13.71
C TRP A 180 1.90 20.26 -12.84
N GLN A 181 2.47 21.37 -13.28
CA GLN A 181 2.37 22.64 -12.57
C GLN A 181 0.92 23.13 -12.46
N SER A 182 0.57 23.69 -11.31
CA SER A 182 -0.64 24.47 -11.08
C SER A 182 -0.30 25.85 -10.49
N GLU A 183 -1.30 26.69 -10.34
CA GLU A 183 -1.10 28.06 -9.83
C GLU A 183 -0.45 28.09 -8.43
N ARG A 184 -0.80 27.11 -7.57
CA ARG A 184 -0.33 27.08 -6.17
C ARG A 184 0.64 25.93 -5.87
N GLY A 185 1.12 25.23 -6.89
CA GLY A 185 2.03 24.10 -6.73
C GLY A 185 1.95 23.13 -7.90
N VAL A 186 1.49 21.88 -7.65
CA VAL A 186 1.31 20.87 -8.68
C VAL A 186 -0.05 20.17 -8.56
N LYS A 187 -0.46 19.57 -9.67
CA LYS A 187 -1.50 18.54 -9.68
C LYS A 187 -0.86 17.18 -9.92
N VAL A 188 -1.39 16.17 -9.25
CA VAL A 188 -0.98 14.78 -9.37
C VAL A 188 -2.19 13.97 -9.80
N GLN A 189 -2.00 13.03 -10.72
CA GLN A 189 -3.05 12.12 -11.20
C GLN A 189 -2.45 10.77 -11.55
N TRP A 190 -3.12 9.70 -11.16
CA TRP A 190 -2.77 8.36 -11.64
C TRP A 190 -3.04 8.23 -13.15
N THR A 191 -2.10 7.60 -13.85
CA THR A 191 -2.18 7.36 -15.29
C THR A 191 -1.86 5.91 -15.63
N ALA A 192 -2.08 5.52 -16.87
CA ALA A 192 -1.58 4.26 -17.38
C ALA A 192 -0.04 4.23 -17.37
N MET A 193 0.52 3.04 -17.26
CA MET A 193 1.97 2.84 -17.26
C MET A 193 2.60 3.40 -18.54
N GLY A 194 3.56 4.32 -18.38
CA GLY A 194 4.26 5.01 -19.46
C GLY A 194 3.64 6.33 -19.91
N GLU A 195 2.52 6.74 -19.32
CA GLU A 195 1.88 8.04 -19.61
C GLU A 195 2.14 9.09 -18.52
N GLY A 196 2.86 8.71 -17.46
CA GLY A 196 3.19 9.57 -16.32
C GLY A 196 4.62 10.10 -16.35
N CYS A 197 5.07 10.51 -15.18
CA CYS A 197 6.39 11.11 -14.97
C CYS A 197 7.42 10.13 -14.39
N THR A 198 7.04 8.89 -14.08
CA THR A 198 7.95 7.90 -13.53
C THR A 198 8.92 7.43 -14.61
N ASP A 199 10.23 7.50 -14.36
CA ASP A 199 11.21 6.80 -15.19
C ASP A 199 11.05 5.28 -15.00
N LEU A 200 10.14 4.68 -15.77
CA LEU A 200 9.79 3.27 -15.67
C LEU A 200 10.95 2.35 -16.02
N LYS A 201 11.86 2.78 -16.89
CA LYS A 201 13.05 2.00 -17.22
C LYS A 201 13.99 1.91 -16.02
N ALA A 202 14.28 3.03 -15.40
CA ALA A 202 15.07 3.07 -14.17
C ALA A 202 14.37 2.33 -13.02
N PHE A 203 13.04 2.55 -12.87
CA PHE A 203 12.25 1.88 -11.84
C PHE A 203 12.26 0.35 -12.00
N THR A 204 12.03 -0.16 -13.20
CA THR A 204 12.03 -1.60 -13.47
C THR A 204 13.40 -2.22 -13.25
N SER A 205 14.48 -1.54 -13.70
CA SER A 205 15.84 -2.00 -13.49
C SER A 205 16.19 -2.08 -11.99
N GLU A 206 15.80 -1.05 -11.24
CA GLU A 206 16.03 -0.99 -9.80
C GLU A 206 15.16 -2.01 -9.04
N TRP A 207 13.90 -2.23 -9.48
CA TRP A 207 13.05 -3.29 -8.96
C TRP A 207 13.68 -4.68 -9.12
N GLN A 208 14.15 -5.00 -10.32
CA GLN A 208 14.83 -6.27 -10.59
C GLN A 208 16.06 -6.48 -9.72
N ARG A 209 16.79 -5.41 -9.43
CA ARG A 209 17.97 -5.45 -8.58
C ARG A 209 17.64 -5.64 -7.10
N LEU A 210 16.62 -4.92 -6.59
CA LEU A 210 16.29 -4.87 -5.16
C LEU A 210 15.25 -5.94 -4.75
N CYS A 211 14.32 -6.26 -5.63
CA CYS A 211 13.17 -7.14 -5.38
C CYS A 211 13.07 -8.30 -6.40
N PRO A 212 14.16 -9.02 -6.73
CA PRO A 212 14.22 -9.96 -7.89
C PRO A 212 13.24 -11.13 -7.80
N LYS A 213 12.70 -11.40 -6.62
CA LYS A 213 11.78 -12.53 -6.37
C LYS A 213 10.32 -12.12 -6.26
N LEU A 214 10.04 -10.82 -6.30
CA LEU A 214 8.69 -10.32 -6.16
C LEU A 214 8.06 -10.02 -7.53
N PRO A 215 6.78 -10.37 -7.72
CA PRO A 215 6.07 -9.99 -8.93
C PRO A 215 5.91 -8.47 -9.02
N MET A 216 5.86 -7.93 -10.23
CA MET A 216 5.37 -6.58 -10.51
C MET A 216 3.90 -6.68 -10.88
N GLN A 217 3.02 -6.41 -9.93
CA GLN A 217 1.57 -6.40 -10.13
C GLN A 217 1.13 -5.01 -10.56
N LEU A 218 0.47 -4.91 -11.69
CA LEU A 218 -0.01 -3.63 -12.21
C LEU A 218 -1.36 -3.29 -11.59
N GLU A 219 -1.49 -2.07 -11.10
CA GLU A 219 -2.77 -1.50 -10.70
C GLU A 219 -3.31 -0.60 -11.80
N THR A 220 -4.53 -0.90 -12.28
CA THR A 220 -5.10 -0.28 -13.48
C THR A 220 -5.94 0.97 -13.21
N ILE A 221 -6.09 1.37 -11.92
CA ILE A 221 -6.86 2.56 -11.54
C ILE A 221 -6.12 3.81 -12.02
N SER A 222 -6.81 4.68 -12.74
CA SER A 222 -6.31 5.95 -13.26
C SER A 222 -7.29 7.10 -13.01
N GLY A 223 -6.85 8.34 -13.26
CA GLY A 223 -7.65 9.53 -13.01
C GLY A 223 -7.47 10.12 -11.61
N PHE A 224 -8.50 10.80 -11.09
CA PHE A 224 -8.51 11.40 -9.74
C PHE A 224 -7.44 12.49 -9.54
N ALA A 225 -7.41 13.51 -10.41
CA ALA A 225 -6.48 14.62 -10.27
C ALA A 225 -6.65 15.33 -8.91
N LYS A 226 -5.54 15.54 -8.20
CA LYS A 226 -5.48 16.22 -6.91
C LYS A 226 -4.45 17.33 -6.94
N GLU A 227 -4.84 18.53 -6.49
CA GLU A 227 -3.89 19.63 -6.31
C GLU A 227 -3.14 19.51 -4.98
N PHE A 228 -1.84 19.76 -5.03
CA PHE A 228 -0.94 19.89 -3.90
C PHE A 228 -0.41 21.31 -3.88
N PRO A 229 -1.08 22.22 -3.16
CA PRO A 229 -0.76 23.65 -3.16
C PRO A 229 0.41 23.94 -2.21
N PHE A 230 1.58 23.39 -2.47
CA PHE A 230 2.76 23.51 -1.60
C PHE A 230 3.38 24.90 -1.56
N LEU A 231 2.90 25.84 -2.38
CA LEU A 231 3.24 27.26 -2.28
C LEU A 231 2.45 27.97 -1.16
N ASP A 232 1.37 27.36 -0.65
CA ASP A 232 0.63 27.87 0.49
C ASP A 232 1.33 27.44 1.79
N GLU A 233 1.55 28.36 2.72
CA GLU A 233 2.26 28.07 4.00
C GLU A 233 1.57 26.97 4.82
N ASP A 234 0.25 27.01 4.92
CA ASP A 234 -0.55 26.05 5.70
C ASP A 234 -0.49 24.61 5.15
N PHE A 235 -0.14 24.46 3.87
CA PHE A 235 -0.02 23.13 3.23
C PHE A 235 0.98 22.23 3.96
N TRP A 236 2.06 22.79 4.48
CA TRP A 236 3.17 22.01 5.06
C TRP A 236 2.90 21.44 6.45
N THR A 237 1.88 21.95 7.15
CA THR A 237 1.53 21.47 8.50
C THR A 237 1.41 19.93 8.59
N PRO A 238 0.67 19.22 7.72
CA PRO A 238 0.56 17.75 7.73
C PRO A 238 1.76 17.04 7.09
N TYR A 239 2.70 17.76 6.50
CA TYR A 239 3.90 17.23 5.83
C TYR A 239 5.20 17.67 6.51
N SER A 240 5.16 17.98 7.81
CA SER A 240 6.30 18.47 8.59
C SER A 240 7.55 17.57 8.55
N ASN A 241 7.38 16.29 8.22
CA ASN A 241 8.47 15.31 8.13
C ASN A 241 9.08 15.18 6.71
N VAL A 242 8.56 15.89 5.72
CA VAL A 242 9.13 15.89 4.37
C VAL A 242 10.40 16.75 4.38
N SER A 243 11.53 16.14 4.04
CA SER A 243 12.79 16.87 3.97
C SER A 243 12.88 17.70 2.69
N ALA A 244 13.63 18.81 2.74
CA ALA A 244 13.92 19.60 1.54
C ALA A 244 14.55 18.76 0.41
N ARG A 245 15.39 17.77 0.77
CA ARG A 245 15.97 16.83 -0.20
C ARG A 245 14.89 15.98 -0.89
N ASP A 246 13.99 15.38 -0.11
CA ASP A 246 12.95 14.51 -0.68
C ASP A 246 12.02 15.31 -1.59
N PHE A 247 11.64 16.53 -1.15
CA PHE A 247 10.82 17.43 -1.94
C PHE A 247 11.52 17.90 -3.23
N SER A 248 12.82 18.24 -3.18
CA SER A 248 13.57 18.62 -4.38
C SER A 248 13.73 17.50 -5.41
N ARG A 249 13.63 16.25 -4.98
CA ARG A 249 13.66 15.08 -5.86
C ARG A 249 12.30 14.70 -6.40
N PHE A 250 11.23 15.13 -5.74
CA PHE A 250 9.87 15.03 -6.25
C PHE A 250 9.63 16.03 -7.40
N LEU A 251 10.14 17.28 -7.26
CA LEU A 251 10.09 18.31 -8.32
C LEU A 251 11.02 17.99 -9.49
#